data_02b639b90133342bb23f41588809a193
#
_entry.id   02b639b90133342bb23f41588809a193
#
_cell.length_a   1.000
_cell.length_b   1.000
_cell.length_c   1.000
_cell.angle_alpha   90.00
_cell.angle_beta   90.00
_cell.angle_gamma   90.00
#
_symmetry.space_group_name_H-M   'P 1'
#
loop_
_entity.id
_entity.type
_entity.pdbx_description
1 polymer ?
#
loop_
_entity_poly.entity_id
_entity_poly.type
_entity_poly.pdbx_seq_one_letter_code
_entity_poly.pdbx_strand_id
1 'polypeptide(L)'
;MTISARPIAFFASCKVLRALKWAFVAAALAAVAAPDSADAARRAGMVRAGAYDGTWNVVFATTRGNCSSGHSVPFTVSGSRVSSAGGGRVSGSVNRAGAVAVNVSVGASKASGGGRLAGTSGAGSWSGIITGDRCSGTWQATRS
;
A
#
# COMPACT_ATOMS: atom_id res chain seq x y z
N MET A 1 54.93 -44.98 57.53
CA MET A 1 53.94 -44.01 57.02
C MET A 1 53.43 -44.57 55.72
N THR A 2 52.24 -45.15 55.76
CA THR A 2 51.56 -45.84 54.68
C THR A 2 50.46 -44.98 54.15
N ILE A 3 50.53 -44.58 52.89
CA ILE A 3 49.50 -43.80 52.21
C ILE A 3 48.70 -44.78 51.35
N SER A 4 47.46 -44.97 51.75
CA SER A 4 46.50 -45.83 51.07
C SER A 4 45.83 -45.09 49.92
N ALA A 5 46.03 -45.54 48.66
CA ALA A 5 45.33 -45.05 47.48
C ALA A 5 44.01 -45.82 47.30
N ARG A 6 42.88 -45.11 47.28
CA ARG A 6 41.55 -45.64 46.94
C ARG A 6 41.30 -45.47 45.44
N PRO A 7 40.81 -46.49 44.71
CA PRO A 7 40.36 -46.33 43.33
C PRO A 7 38.99 -45.72 43.29
N ILE A 8 38.78 -44.69 42.48
CA ILE A 8 37.46 -44.09 42.16
C ILE A 8 36.87 -44.91 41.01
N ALA A 9 35.78 -45.60 41.29
CA ALA A 9 35.00 -46.33 40.27
C ALA A 9 34.15 -45.30 39.48
N PHE A 10 34.44 -45.15 38.18
CA PHE A 10 33.62 -44.44 37.24
C PHE A 10 32.41 -45.31 36.81
N PHE A 11 31.27 -45.16 37.44
CA PHE A 11 30.01 -45.62 36.87
C PHE A 11 29.47 -44.55 35.92
N ALA A 12 29.84 -44.65 34.65
CA ALA A 12 29.23 -43.87 33.58
C ALA A 12 27.80 -44.33 33.36
N SER A 13 26.84 -43.57 33.84
CA SER A 13 25.41 -43.85 33.75
C SER A 13 24.96 -43.84 32.30
N CYS A 14 24.67 -45.00 31.75
CA CYS A 14 24.16 -45.26 30.39
C CYS A 14 22.78 -44.56 30.09
N LYS A 15 22.22 -43.86 31.06
CA LYS A 15 20.94 -43.12 30.94
C LYS A 15 21.06 -41.79 30.22
N VAL A 16 22.23 -41.18 30.19
CA VAL A 16 22.43 -39.87 29.55
C VAL A 16 22.41 -39.97 28.02
N LEU A 17 22.91 -41.07 27.45
CA LEU A 17 22.91 -41.29 25.99
C LEU A 17 21.50 -41.53 25.41
N ARG A 18 20.56 -42.07 26.21
CA ARG A 18 19.19 -42.23 25.73
C ARG A 18 18.41 -40.89 25.68
N ALA A 19 18.63 -40.02 26.62
CA ALA A 19 18.00 -38.71 26.63
C ALA A 19 18.49 -37.82 25.47
N LEU A 20 19.78 -37.94 25.11
CA LEU A 20 20.36 -37.15 24.00
C LEU A 20 19.79 -37.56 22.63
N LYS A 21 19.50 -38.86 22.42
CA LYS A 21 18.89 -39.37 21.18
C LYS A 21 17.47 -38.87 20.97
N TRP A 22 16.69 -38.71 22.03
CA TRP A 22 15.32 -38.16 21.95
C TRP A 22 15.29 -36.64 21.72
N ALA A 23 16.30 -35.91 22.22
CA ALA A 23 16.42 -34.49 22.00
C ALA A 23 16.69 -34.13 20.52
N PHE A 24 17.51 -34.94 19.84
CA PHE A 24 17.78 -34.74 18.40
C PHE A 24 16.58 -35.05 17.51
N VAL A 25 15.75 -36.04 17.86
CA VAL A 25 14.53 -36.38 17.10
C VAL A 25 13.47 -35.29 17.26
N ALA A 26 13.31 -34.71 18.44
CA ALA A 26 12.37 -33.63 18.69
C ALA A 26 12.78 -32.34 17.95
N ALA A 27 14.08 -32.04 17.86
CA ALA A 27 14.58 -30.87 17.14
C ALA A 27 14.40 -30.97 15.62
N ALA A 28 14.52 -32.20 15.05
CA ALA A 28 14.32 -32.43 13.62
C ALA A 28 12.85 -32.29 13.18
N LEU A 29 11.89 -32.57 14.04
CA LEU A 29 10.45 -32.43 13.75
C LEU A 29 9.97 -30.96 13.85
N ALA A 30 10.64 -30.10 14.60
CA ALA A 30 10.31 -28.68 14.71
C ALA A 30 10.76 -27.85 13.50
N ALA A 31 11.72 -28.34 12.70
CA ALA A 31 12.24 -27.63 11.53
C ALA A 31 11.31 -27.68 10.31
N VAL A 32 10.29 -28.56 10.29
CA VAL A 32 9.38 -28.76 9.13
C VAL A 32 8.18 -27.80 9.18
N ALA A 33 7.94 -27.10 10.29
CA ALA A 33 6.78 -26.22 10.47
C ALA A 33 7.09 -24.72 10.40
N ALA A 34 8.28 -24.33 9.94
CA ALA A 34 8.55 -22.92 9.65
C ALA A 34 7.85 -22.56 8.32
N PRO A 35 6.85 -21.67 8.31
CA PRO A 35 6.28 -21.20 7.05
C PRO A 35 7.39 -20.49 6.27
N ASP A 36 7.56 -20.87 5.00
CA ASP A 36 8.55 -20.29 4.11
C ASP A 36 8.44 -18.76 4.13
N SER A 37 9.50 -18.11 4.56
CA SER A 37 9.61 -16.65 4.57
C SER A 37 9.41 -16.04 3.17
N ALA A 38 9.59 -16.84 2.12
CA ALA A 38 9.33 -16.51 0.73
C ALA A 38 7.84 -16.27 0.43
N ASP A 39 6.92 -16.99 1.05
CA ASP A 39 5.48 -16.78 0.88
C ASP A 39 4.98 -15.53 1.61
N ALA A 40 5.58 -15.19 2.75
CA ALA A 40 5.29 -13.94 3.44
C ALA A 40 5.78 -12.72 2.64
N ALA A 41 6.94 -12.81 1.99
CA ALA A 41 7.47 -11.76 1.13
C ALA A 41 6.66 -11.59 -0.16
N ARG A 42 6.16 -12.68 -0.77
CA ARG A 42 5.27 -12.61 -1.93
C ARG A 42 3.92 -11.98 -1.60
N ARG A 43 3.34 -12.27 -0.44
CA ARG A 43 2.08 -11.64 0.03
C ARG A 43 2.25 -10.17 0.37
N ALA A 44 3.43 -9.74 0.84
CA ALA A 44 3.74 -8.32 1.05
C ALA A 44 3.89 -7.55 -0.26
N GLY A 45 4.27 -8.21 -1.36
CA GLY A 45 4.37 -7.62 -2.70
C GLY A 45 3.04 -7.54 -3.47
N MET A 46 1.98 -8.20 -3.03
CA MET A 46 0.63 -7.95 -3.53
C MET A 46 0.18 -6.59 -2.99
N VAL A 47 0.21 -5.59 -3.87
CA VAL A 47 -0.42 -4.30 -3.62
C VAL A 47 -1.86 -4.59 -3.22
N ARG A 48 -2.20 -4.48 -1.93
CA ARG A 48 -3.59 -4.57 -1.50
C ARG A 48 -4.34 -3.49 -2.24
N ALA A 49 -5.37 -3.87 -3.00
CA ALA A 49 -6.26 -2.93 -3.63
C ALA A 49 -6.67 -1.88 -2.59
N GLY A 50 -6.44 -0.61 -2.88
CA GLY A 50 -6.79 0.48 -1.99
C GLY A 50 -8.32 0.59 -1.89
N ALA A 51 -8.82 1.10 -0.79
CA ALA A 51 -10.27 1.29 -0.59
C ALA A 51 -10.91 2.14 -1.71
N TYR A 52 -10.09 2.94 -2.40
CA TYR A 52 -10.53 3.85 -3.47
C TYR A 52 -10.06 3.43 -4.86
N ASP A 53 -9.48 2.25 -5.03
CA ASP A 53 -9.02 1.76 -6.33
C ASP A 53 -10.19 1.58 -7.30
N GLY A 54 -9.96 1.92 -8.55
CA GLY A 54 -10.92 1.81 -9.63
C GLY A 54 -10.95 3.05 -10.51
N THR A 55 -11.92 3.09 -11.43
CA THR A 55 -12.16 4.22 -12.32
C THR A 55 -13.13 5.20 -11.67
N TRP A 56 -12.81 6.46 -11.74
CA TRP A 56 -13.60 7.56 -11.18
C TRP A 56 -13.95 8.53 -12.29
N ASN A 57 -15.23 8.76 -12.50
CA ASN A 57 -15.71 9.79 -13.40
C ASN A 57 -15.79 11.11 -12.67
N VAL A 58 -14.97 12.09 -13.06
CA VAL A 58 -14.83 13.37 -12.38
C VAL A 58 -15.43 14.48 -13.25
N VAL A 59 -16.38 15.18 -12.71
CA VAL A 59 -17.05 16.33 -13.33
C VAL A 59 -16.55 17.62 -12.69
N PHE A 60 -16.06 18.55 -13.52
CA PHE A 60 -15.56 19.85 -13.10
C PHE A 60 -16.58 20.95 -13.34
N ALA A 61 -16.78 21.79 -12.34
CA ALA A 61 -17.60 23.01 -12.44
C ALA A 61 -16.71 24.22 -12.16
N THR A 62 -16.73 25.20 -13.06
CA THR A 62 -16.04 26.48 -12.90
C THR A 62 -16.92 27.44 -12.11
N THR A 63 -16.39 28.02 -11.05
CA THR A 63 -17.08 29.03 -10.22
C THR A 63 -16.45 30.40 -10.36
N ARG A 64 -15.22 30.49 -10.87
CA ARG A 64 -14.50 31.73 -11.14
C ARG A 64 -13.67 31.60 -12.39
N GLY A 65 -13.63 32.65 -13.21
CA GLY A 65 -12.96 32.70 -14.51
C GLY A 65 -13.89 32.33 -15.66
N ASN A 66 -13.39 32.40 -16.88
CA ASN A 66 -14.17 32.16 -18.11
C ASN A 66 -13.99 30.77 -18.69
N CYS A 67 -13.53 29.81 -17.88
CA CYS A 67 -13.32 28.44 -18.34
C CYS A 67 -14.64 27.69 -18.43
N SER A 68 -14.73 26.78 -19.39
CA SER A 68 -15.90 25.90 -19.56
C SER A 68 -16.15 25.04 -18.32
N SER A 69 -17.43 24.80 -18.04
CA SER A 69 -17.90 23.92 -16.97
C SER A 69 -18.51 22.65 -17.54
N GLY A 70 -18.68 21.64 -16.70
CA GLY A 70 -19.37 20.40 -17.06
C GLY A 70 -18.52 19.37 -17.80
N HIS A 71 -17.22 19.55 -17.85
CA HIS A 71 -16.33 18.52 -18.43
C HIS A 71 -16.25 17.31 -17.51
N SER A 72 -16.46 16.14 -18.08
CA SER A 72 -16.31 14.85 -17.41
C SER A 72 -15.03 14.18 -17.89
N VAL A 73 -14.17 13.79 -16.96
CA VAL A 73 -12.90 13.14 -17.26
C VAL A 73 -12.73 11.89 -16.38
N PRO A 74 -12.38 10.73 -16.96
CA PRO A 74 -12.08 9.55 -16.17
C PRO A 74 -10.68 9.62 -15.57
N PHE A 75 -10.60 9.33 -14.28
CA PHE A 75 -9.35 9.10 -13.55
C PHE A 75 -9.29 7.68 -13.03
N THR A 76 -8.08 7.13 -12.95
CA THR A 76 -7.85 5.82 -12.37
C THR A 76 -7.11 5.98 -11.05
N VAL A 77 -7.60 5.33 -10.01
CA VAL A 77 -6.91 5.18 -8.72
C VAL A 77 -6.41 3.75 -8.62
N SER A 78 -5.13 3.59 -8.33
CA SER A 78 -4.49 2.29 -8.12
C SER A 78 -3.50 2.38 -6.97
N GLY A 79 -3.76 1.64 -5.90
CA GLY A 79 -3.07 1.77 -4.62
C GLY A 79 -3.39 3.11 -3.97
N SER A 80 -2.48 4.02 -3.95
CA SER A 80 -2.69 5.41 -3.49
C SER A 80 -2.44 6.44 -4.60
N ARG A 81 -2.23 5.99 -5.83
CA ARG A 81 -1.86 6.83 -6.96
C ARG A 81 -3.05 7.16 -7.86
N VAL A 82 -3.16 8.43 -8.25
CA VAL A 82 -4.13 8.90 -9.24
C VAL A 82 -3.44 9.10 -10.56
N SER A 83 -4.04 8.60 -11.64
CA SER A 83 -3.59 8.76 -13.02
C SER A 83 -4.77 9.08 -13.93
N SER A 84 -4.49 9.56 -15.16
CA SER A 84 -5.52 9.82 -16.17
C SER A 84 -5.88 8.54 -16.89
N ALA A 85 -7.17 8.33 -17.14
CA ALA A 85 -7.67 7.32 -18.07
C ALA A 85 -8.09 7.92 -19.44
N GLY A 86 -8.17 9.25 -19.55
CA GLY A 86 -8.66 9.97 -20.73
C GLY A 86 -7.63 10.82 -21.48
N GLY A 87 -6.34 10.66 -21.19
CA GLY A 87 -5.27 11.47 -21.78
C GLY A 87 -4.83 12.63 -20.89
N GLY A 88 -3.76 13.33 -21.30
CA GLY A 88 -3.11 14.33 -20.47
C GLY A 88 -2.20 13.73 -19.39
N ARG A 89 -1.43 14.58 -18.71
CA ARG A 89 -0.57 14.19 -17.61
C ARG A 89 -1.27 14.47 -16.29
N VAL A 90 -1.60 13.42 -15.56
CA VAL A 90 -2.18 13.51 -14.22
C VAL A 90 -1.23 12.85 -13.23
N SER A 91 -0.97 13.54 -12.15
CA SER A 91 -0.21 13.01 -11.01
C SER A 91 -0.93 13.39 -9.72
N GLY A 92 -1.08 12.43 -8.83
CA GLY A 92 -1.75 12.69 -7.56
C GLY A 92 -1.78 11.46 -6.67
N SER A 93 -2.36 11.66 -5.50
CA SER A 93 -2.50 10.61 -4.51
C SER A 93 -3.84 10.70 -3.77
N VAL A 94 -4.28 9.54 -3.29
CA VAL A 94 -5.39 9.38 -2.34
C VAL A 94 -4.84 8.67 -1.12
N ASN A 95 -5.01 9.26 0.06
CA ASN A 95 -4.61 8.60 1.30
C ASN A 95 -5.71 7.64 1.82
N ARG A 96 -5.41 6.88 2.87
CA ARG A 96 -6.35 5.92 3.46
C ARG A 96 -7.64 6.55 4.01
N ALA A 97 -7.59 7.83 4.38
CA ALA A 97 -8.75 8.59 4.84
C ALA A 97 -9.55 9.22 3.68
N GLY A 98 -9.17 8.95 2.43
CA GLY A 98 -9.81 9.48 1.24
C GLY A 98 -9.39 10.88 0.84
N ALA A 99 -8.45 11.53 1.52
CA ALA A 99 -7.97 12.84 1.10
C ALA A 99 -7.21 12.73 -0.22
N VAL A 100 -7.57 13.60 -1.18
CA VAL A 100 -7.07 13.64 -2.55
C VAL A 100 -6.25 14.89 -2.77
N ALA A 101 -5.11 14.72 -3.46
CA ALA A 101 -4.33 15.82 -4.01
C ALA A 101 -3.90 15.44 -5.44
N VAL A 102 -4.22 16.26 -6.43
CA VAL A 102 -3.99 15.96 -7.85
C VAL A 102 -3.47 17.18 -8.59
N ASN A 103 -2.51 16.96 -9.49
CA ASN A 103 -2.05 17.94 -10.47
C ASN A 103 -2.34 17.42 -11.87
N VAL A 104 -2.88 18.27 -12.72
CA VAL A 104 -3.27 17.97 -14.10
C VAL A 104 -2.53 18.90 -15.04
N SER A 105 -1.99 18.38 -16.14
CA SER A 105 -1.38 19.14 -17.22
C SER A 105 -1.85 18.60 -18.57
N VAL A 106 -2.44 19.47 -19.39
CA VAL A 106 -2.87 19.14 -20.74
C VAL A 106 -2.47 20.29 -21.67
N GLY A 107 -1.49 20.08 -22.53
CA GLY A 107 -0.93 21.15 -23.34
C GLY A 107 -0.40 22.32 -22.48
N ALA A 108 -0.85 23.54 -22.75
CA ALA A 108 -0.51 24.73 -21.99
C ALA A 108 -1.32 24.89 -20.69
N SER A 109 -2.35 24.07 -20.48
CA SER A 109 -3.22 24.13 -19.30
C SER A 109 -2.63 23.37 -18.14
N LYS A 110 -2.69 23.96 -16.94
CA LYS A 110 -2.25 23.35 -15.68
C LYS A 110 -3.27 23.64 -14.58
N ALA A 111 -3.66 22.63 -13.85
CA ALA A 111 -4.57 22.75 -12.72
C ALA A 111 -4.11 21.88 -11.54
N SER A 112 -4.46 22.30 -10.36
CA SER A 112 -4.34 21.48 -9.15
C SER A 112 -5.69 21.37 -8.45
N GLY A 113 -5.93 20.23 -7.85
CA GLY A 113 -7.17 19.98 -7.13
C GLY A 113 -6.92 19.21 -5.84
N GLY A 114 -7.79 19.43 -4.88
CA GLY A 114 -7.82 18.71 -3.63
C GLY A 114 -9.26 18.46 -3.18
N GLY A 115 -9.43 17.48 -2.33
CA GLY A 115 -10.75 17.11 -1.82
C GLY A 115 -10.75 15.78 -1.09
N ARG A 116 -11.89 15.09 -1.11
CA ARG A 116 -12.06 13.82 -0.41
C ARG A 116 -12.93 12.86 -1.19
N LEU A 117 -12.53 11.59 -1.19
CA LEU A 117 -13.35 10.45 -1.61
C LEU A 117 -13.98 9.80 -0.37
N ALA A 118 -15.21 9.34 -0.50
CA ALA A 118 -15.95 8.60 0.52
C ALA A 118 -16.83 7.54 -0.16
N GLY A 119 -16.58 6.26 0.11
CA GLY A 119 -17.28 5.17 -0.55
C GLY A 119 -17.11 5.21 -2.08
N THR A 120 -18.19 5.46 -2.79
CA THR A 120 -18.25 5.54 -4.27
C THR A 120 -18.37 6.96 -4.80
N SER A 121 -18.29 7.98 -3.94
CA SER A 121 -18.41 9.39 -4.33
C SER A 121 -17.23 10.21 -3.82
N GLY A 122 -17.05 11.40 -4.39
CA GLY A 122 -16.03 12.34 -3.96
C GLY A 122 -16.37 13.76 -4.37
N ALA A 123 -15.77 14.73 -3.69
CA ALA A 123 -15.91 16.14 -4.00
C ALA A 123 -14.70 16.93 -3.53
N GLY A 124 -14.52 18.09 -4.13
CA GLY A 124 -13.46 18.99 -3.76
C GLY A 124 -13.43 20.28 -4.57
N SER A 125 -12.30 20.94 -4.53
CA SER A 125 -12.05 22.18 -5.27
C SER A 125 -10.84 22.03 -6.18
N TRP A 126 -10.78 22.87 -7.20
CA TRP A 126 -9.65 22.97 -8.12
C TRP A 126 -9.35 24.43 -8.47
N SER A 127 -8.12 24.67 -8.90
CA SER A 127 -7.70 25.95 -9.47
C SER A 127 -6.59 25.71 -10.49
N GLY A 128 -6.49 26.61 -11.47
CA GLY A 128 -5.50 26.46 -12.51
C GLY A 128 -5.47 27.60 -13.51
N ILE A 129 -4.60 27.41 -14.50
CA ILE A 129 -4.53 28.25 -15.70
C ILE A 129 -4.93 27.36 -16.88
N ILE A 130 -6.05 27.66 -17.52
CA ILE A 130 -6.62 26.91 -18.61
C ILE A 130 -6.57 27.80 -19.85
N THR A 131 -5.76 27.40 -20.85
CA THR A 131 -5.54 28.19 -22.09
C THR A 131 -5.23 29.66 -21.85
N GLY A 132 -4.53 29.98 -20.76
CA GLY A 132 -4.15 31.35 -20.38
C GLY A 132 -5.04 32.02 -19.33
N ASP A 133 -6.28 31.54 -19.16
CA ASP A 133 -7.22 32.07 -18.18
C ASP A 133 -7.03 31.45 -16.79
N ARG A 134 -7.06 32.29 -15.76
CA ARG A 134 -7.06 31.82 -14.37
C ARG A 134 -8.47 31.46 -13.94
N CYS A 135 -8.67 30.17 -13.65
CA CYS A 135 -9.97 29.64 -13.26
C CYS A 135 -9.89 28.83 -11.97
N SER A 136 -11.00 28.75 -11.29
CA SER A 136 -11.17 27.86 -10.15
C SER A 136 -12.62 27.40 -10.03
N GLY A 137 -12.82 26.32 -9.28
CA GLY A 137 -14.15 25.77 -9.12
C GLY A 137 -14.18 24.57 -8.20
N THR A 138 -15.22 23.78 -8.37
CA THR A 138 -15.43 22.53 -7.64
C THR A 138 -15.37 21.34 -8.58
N TRP A 139 -15.16 20.15 -8.03
CA TRP A 139 -15.28 18.91 -8.75
C TRP A 139 -16.10 17.90 -7.94
N GLN A 140 -16.77 17.03 -8.64
CA GLN A 140 -17.47 15.88 -8.10
C GLN A 140 -16.98 14.61 -8.80
N ALA A 141 -16.89 13.51 -8.10
CA ALA A 141 -16.45 12.23 -8.62
C ALA A 141 -17.42 11.12 -8.24
N THR A 142 -17.65 10.20 -9.17
CA THR A 142 -18.41 8.98 -8.95
C THR A 142 -17.59 7.79 -9.44
N ARG A 143 -17.50 6.74 -8.65
CA ARG A 143 -16.79 5.51 -9.00
C ARG A 143 -17.66 4.69 -9.95
N SER A 144 -17.06 4.21 -11.05
CA SER A 144 -17.66 3.29 -12.01
C SER A 144 -17.45 1.84 -11.58
#